data_8423f3efcccc956513a9e9c7c7010fa8
#
_entry.id   8423f3efcccc956513a9e9c7c7010fa8
#
_cell.length_a   1.000
_cell.length_b   1.000
_cell.length_c   1.000
_cell.angle_alpha   90.00
_cell.angle_beta   90.00
_cell.angle_gamma   90.00
#
_symmetry.space_group_name_H-M   'P 1'
#
loop_
_entity.id
_entity.type
_entity.pdbx_description
1 polymer ?
#
loop_
_entity_poly.entity_id
_entity_poly.type
_entity_poly.pdbx_seq_one_letter_code
_entity_poly.pdbx_strand_id
1 'polypeptide(L)'
;MGCLRSALYAAIGKNWGIGDFGDLKAMLVDVAKRGGSFIGLNPIHALYLANPESASPYSPSSRRWLNVIYIDVNAVEDSILAKRLRLVAVADHATDAATARDADWVDYSTVTTLKMTALRMAWKGFAQRDDEQMTAFRQFVAEQGDSLFWQQPLMRYMPSK
;
A
#
# COMPACT_ATOMS: atom_id res chain seq x y z
N MET A 1 -16.56 6.44 26.09
CA MET A 1 -16.70 5.57 24.93
C MET A 1 -15.46 5.77 24.09
N GLY A 2 -14.47 4.89 24.21
CA GLY A 2 -13.23 4.98 23.44
C GLY A 2 -13.52 4.57 22.01
N CYS A 3 -13.32 5.49 21.08
CA CYS A 3 -13.30 5.20 19.67
C CYS A 3 -12.18 4.18 19.41
N LEU A 4 -12.53 2.96 19.03
CA LEU A 4 -11.60 1.98 18.50
C LEU A 4 -11.04 2.58 17.19
N ARG A 5 -9.94 3.32 17.31
CA ARG A 5 -9.15 3.68 16.12
C ARG A 5 -8.80 2.36 15.46
N SER A 6 -9.16 2.22 14.20
CA SER A 6 -8.78 1.07 13.39
C SER A 6 -7.32 0.73 13.66
N ALA A 7 -6.99 -0.55 13.86
CA ALA A 7 -5.62 -0.98 14.19
C ALA A 7 -4.57 -0.55 13.14
N LEU A 8 -5.02 -0.24 11.92
CA LEU A 8 -4.21 0.37 10.86
C LEU A 8 -3.90 1.87 11.10
N TYR A 9 -4.42 2.48 12.14
CA TYR A 9 -4.12 3.86 12.56
C TYR A 9 -2.97 3.99 13.57
N ALA A 10 -2.41 2.89 14.02
CA ALA A 10 -1.25 2.95 14.89
C ALA A 10 -0.04 3.46 14.09
N ALA A 11 0.17 4.76 14.09
CA ALA A 11 1.31 5.39 13.47
C ALA A 11 2.61 4.93 14.17
N ILE A 12 3.28 3.93 13.62
CA ILE A 12 4.62 3.50 14.05
C ILE A 12 5.69 4.42 13.42
N GLY A 13 5.33 5.63 13.02
CA GLY A 13 6.25 6.70 12.65
C GLY A 13 6.99 6.51 11.32
N LYS A 14 6.72 5.45 10.56
CA LYS A 14 7.38 5.15 9.27
C LYS A 14 6.43 5.05 8.09
N ASN A 15 5.12 5.03 8.32
CA ASN A 15 4.13 4.95 7.25
C ASN A 15 3.95 6.29 6.51
N TRP A 16 3.22 6.23 5.42
CA TRP A 16 2.98 7.36 4.51
C TRP A 16 1.56 7.95 4.68
N GLY A 17 1.12 8.15 5.93
CA GLY A 17 -0.19 8.74 6.25
C GLY A 17 -1.34 7.74 6.37
N ILE A 18 -1.07 6.45 6.19
CA ILE A 18 -2.00 5.34 6.45
C ILE A 18 -1.23 4.15 7.01
N GLY A 19 -1.81 3.44 7.98
CA GLY A 19 -1.24 2.18 8.45
C GLY A 19 -1.15 1.16 7.32
N ASP A 20 -0.06 0.42 7.26
CA ASP A 20 0.23 -0.52 6.18
C ASP A 20 0.65 -1.91 6.70
N PHE A 21 1.04 -2.81 5.81
CA PHE A 21 1.43 -4.17 6.18
C PHE A 21 2.71 -4.22 7.02
N GLY A 22 3.57 -3.20 6.95
CA GLY A 22 4.72 -3.06 7.85
C GLY A 22 4.28 -2.78 9.27
N ASP A 23 3.34 -1.85 9.46
CA ASP A 23 2.72 -1.55 10.75
C ASP A 23 1.97 -2.77 11.30
N LEU A 24 1.21 -3.47 10.46
CA LEU A 24 0.50 -4.70 10.84
C LEU A 24 1.47 -5.78 11.31
N LYS A 25 2.58 -5.98 10.60
CA LYS A 25 3.63 -6.94 10.99
C LYS A 25 4.20 -6.60 12.37
N ALA A 26 4.51 -5.33 12.62
CA ALA A 26 5.04 -4.89 13.92
C ALA A 26 4.01 -5.10 15.04
N MET A 27 2.74 -4.79 14.79
CA MET A 27 1.65 -4.99 15.75
C MET A 27 1.41 -6.48 16.05
N LEU A 28 1.47 -7.35 15.04
CA LEU A 28 1.36 -8.81 15.24
C LEU A 28 2.44 -9.33 16.17
N VAL A 29 3.69 -8.87 16.00
CA VAL A 29 4.81 -9.25 16.85
C VAL A 29 4.60 -8.76 18.30
N ASP A 30 4.13 -7.53 18.48
CA ASP A 30 3.89 -6.98 19.83
C ASP A 30 2.75 -7.71 20.55
N VAL A 31 1.63 -7.97 19.86
CA VAL A 31 0.50 -8.72 20.41
C VAL A 31 0.91 -10.14 20.78
N ALA A 32 1.69 -10.83 19.94
CA ALA A 32 2.19 -12.17 20.22
C ALA A 32 3.11 -12.19 21.46
N LYS A 33 4.00 -11.20 21.60
CA LYS A 33 4.85 -11.06 22.80
C LYS A 33 4.05 -10.84 24.08
N ARG A 34 2.87 -10.23 23.99
CA ARG A 34 1.96 -10.02 25.12
C ARG A 34 0.98 -11.19 25.34
N GLY A 35 1.15 -12.31 24.63
CA GLY A 35 0.33 -13.51 24.78
C GLY A 35 -0.97 -13.48 23.97
N GLY A 36 -1.16 -12.52 23.08
CA GLY A 36 -2.31 -12.49 22.17
C GLY A 36 -2.17 -13.52 21.07
N SER A 37 -3.29 -14.21 20.72
CA SER A 37 -3.31 -15.28 19.73
C SER A 37 -3.80 -14.84 18.37
N PHE A 38 -4.48 -13.72 18.26
CA PHE A 38 -5.01 -13.20 16.98
C PHE A 38 -5.25 -11.68 17.03
N ILE A 39 -5.35 -11.08 15.85
CA ILE A 39 -5.79 -9.69 15.64
C ILE A 39 -6.95 -9.70 14.65
N GLY A 40 -8.08 -9.08 15.02
CA GLY A 40 -9.19 -8.83 14.11
C GLY A 40 -8.95 -7.55 13.30
N LEU A 41 -9.08 -7.62 11.98
CA LEU A 41 -8.94 -6.47 11.10
C LEU A 41 -10.28 -6.13 10.44
N ASN A 42 -10.50 -4.86 10.13
CA ASN A 42 -11.49 -4.47 9.14
C ASN A 42 -11.12 -5.06 7.77
N PRO A 43 -12.08 -5.21 6.84
CA PRO A 43 -11.77 -5.70 5.50
C PRO A 43 -10.66 -4.87 4.85
N ILE A 44 -9.66 -5.56 4.31
CA ILE A 44 -8.47 -4.95 3.67
C ILE A 44 -8.48 -5.15 2.15
N HIS A 45 -9.66 -5.33 1.59
CA HIS A 45 -9.88 -5.59 0.17
C HIS A 45 -9.63 -4.36 -0.71
N ALA A 46 -9.41 -4.60 -2.00
CA ALA A 46 -9.19 -3.56 -2.99
C ALA A 46 -10.38 -2.60 -3.08
N LEU A 47 -10.08 -1.30 -3.07
CA LEU A 47 -11.04 -0.20 -3.24
C LEU A 47 -10.89 0.43 -4.63
N TYR A 48 -11.70 1.44 -4.91
CA TYR A 48 -11.66 2.18 -6.17
C TYR A 48 -10.58 3.25 -6.12
N LEU A 49 -9.40 2.97 -6.66
CA LEU A 49 -8.27 3.92 -6.67
C LEU A 49 -8.55 5.21 -7.46
N ALA A 50 -9.48 5.16 -8.41
CA ALA A 50 -9.92 6.34 -9.16
C ALA A 50 -10.81 7.30 -8.34
N ASN A 51 -11.35 6.83 -7.22
CA ASN A 51 -12.13 7.60 -6.27
C ASN A 51 -11.65 7.29 -4.83
N PRO A 52 -10.48 7.79 -4.43
CA PRO A 52 -9.87 7.49 -3.14
C PRO A 52 -10.75 7.86 -1.94
N GLU A 53 -11.58 8.88 -2.07
CA GLU A 53 -12.49 9.33 -1.01
C GLU A 53 -13.60 8.31 -0.71
N SER A 54 -13.90 7.40 -1.66
CA SER A 54 -14.79 6.25 -1.42
C SER A 54 -14.05 5.13 -0.67
N ALA A 55 -13.57 5.45 0.52
CA ALA A 55 -12.62 4.64 1.28
C ALA A 55 -13.28 3.61 2.22
N SER A 56 -14.59 3.37 2.09
CA SER A 56 -15.28 2.40 2.95
C SER A 56 -14.76 0.97 2.69
N PRO A 57 -14.18 0.30 3.70
CA PRO A 57 -13.70 -1.07 3.56
C PRO A 57 -14.83 -2.09 3.31
N TYR A 58 -16.08 -1.69 3.57
CA TYR A 58 -17.27 -2.53 3.39
C TYR A 58 -17.85 -2.46 1.98
N SER A 59 -17.34 -1.54 1.14
CA SER A 59 -17.76 -1.37 -0.27
C SER A 59 -16.57 -1.56 -1.22
N PRO A 60 -15.93 -2.74 -1.23
CA PRO A 60 -14.74 -2.99 -2.02
C PRO A 60 -15.06 -3.07 -3.52
N SER A 61 -14.10 -2.69 -4.36
CA SER A 61 -14.13 -2.93 -5.80
C SER A 61 -13.91 -4.41 -6.13
N SER A 62 -13.16 -5.11 -5.29
CA SER A 62 -12.93 -6.55 -5.38
C SER A 62 -12.66 -7.16 -4.02
N ARG A 63 -13.26 -8.32 -3.74
CA ARG A 63 -12.96 -9.11 -2.55
C ARG A 63 -11.88 -10.17 -2.77
N ARG A 64 -11.39 -10.30 -3.99
CA ARG A 64 -10.33 -11.26 -4.35
C ARG A 64 -8.92 -10.69 -4.15
N TRP A 65 -8.80 -9.36 -4.15
CA TRP A 65 -7.53 -8.65 -4.10
C TRP A 65 -7.45 -7.76 -2.87
N LEU A 66 -6.24 -7.60 -2.36
CA LEU A 66 -5.95 -6.67 -1.28
C LEU A 66 -5.80 -5.26 -1.82
N ASN A 67 -6.04 -4.27 -0.97
CA ASN A 67 -5.86 -2.88 -1.33
C ASN A 67 -4.37 -2.55 -1.41
N VAL A 68 -3.96 -2.06 -2.56
CA VAL A 68 -2.56 -1.71 -2.87
C VAL A 68 -2.02 -0.58 -1.96
N ILE A 69 -2.89 0.29 -1.43
CA ILE A 69 -2.44 1.38 -0.54
C ILE A 69 -1.92 0.87 0.81
N TYR A 70 -2.19 -0.39 1.19
CA TYR A 70 -1.65 -1.02 2.38
C TYR A 70 -0.27 -1.66 2.18
N ILE A 71 0.30 -1.59 0.98
CA ILE A 71 1.69 -2.02 0.76
C ILE A 71 2.63 -1.09 1.53
N ASP A 72 3.54 -1.67 2.33
CA ASP A 72 4.65 -0.94 2.92
C ASP A 72 5.67 -0.62 1.83
N VAL A 73 5.63 0.62 1.35
CA VAL A 73 6.51 1.09 0.27
C VAL A 73 7.98 1.08 0.70
N ASN A 74 8.25 1.22 2.01
CA ASN A 74 9.63 1.21 2.52
C ASN A 74 10.23 -0.21 2.52
N ALA A 75 9.36 -1.24 2.59
CA ALA A 75 9.77 -2.64 2.56
C ALA A 75 9.82 -3.22 1.14
N VAL A 76 9.35 -2.48 0.12
CA VAL A 76 9.57 -2.87 -1.27
C VAL A 76 11.06 -2.77 -1.54
N GLU A 77 11.74 -3.90 -1.26
CA GLU A 77 13.15 -4.07 -1.62
C GLU A 77 13.25 -4.07 -3.13
N ASP A 78 13.74 -2.98 -3.67
CA ASP A 78 14.77 -3.08 -4.61
C ASP A 78 15.51 -1.81 -4.86
N SER A 79 16.65 -1.96 -4.38
CA SER A 79 17.87 -1.78 -5.11
C SER A 79 18.20 -0.32 -5.46
N ILE A 80 18.32 0.04 -6.59
CA ILE A 80 18.70 1.34 -7.15
C ILE A 80 17.53 2.34 -7.05
N LEU A 81 16.31 1.84 -7.11
CA LEU A 81 15.11 2.66 -7.06
C LEU A 81 14.69 3.04 -5.64
N ALA A 82 14.88 2.17 -4.65
CA ALA A 82 14.65 2.52 -3.25
C ALA A 82 15.58 3.65 -2.79
N LYS A 83 16.83 3.68 -3.30
CA LYS A 83 17.73 4.83 -3.12
C LYS A 83 17.24 6.07 -3.88
N ARG A 84 16.74 5.94 -5.11
CA ARG A 84 16.17 7.05 -5.88
C ARG A 84 14.81 7.48 -5.35
N LEU A 85 13.96 6.56 -4.92
CA LEU A 85 12.69 6.87 -4.25
C LEU A 85 12.89 7.58 -2.92
N ARG A 86 13.88 7.18 -2.12
CA ARG A 86 14.27 7.96 -0.95
C ARG A 86 14.75 9.36 -1.33
N LEU A 87 15.46 9.52 -2.45
CA LEU A 87 15.94 10.82 -2.89
C LEU A 87 14.83 11.68 -3.53
N VAL A 88 13.92 11.12 -4.28
CA VAL A 88 12.82 11.86 -4.95
C VAL A 88 11.60 12.00 -4.03
N ALA A 89 11.19 10.96 -3.32
CA ALA A 89 10.13 11.08 -2.32
C ALA A 89 10.56 11.89 -1.09
N VAL A 90 11.86 11.88 -0.77
CA VAL A 90 12.41 12.71 0.32
C VAL A 90 12.62 14.16 -0.13
N ALA A 91 12.89 14.43 -1.41
CA ALA A 91 13.08 15.82 -1.86
C ALA A 91 11.75 16.55 -2.18
N ASP A 92 10.82 15.87 -2.89
CA ASP A 92 9.60 16.52 -3.38
C ASP A 92 8.34 16.20 -2.56
N HIS A 93 8.30 15.07 -1.84
CA HIS A 93 7.10 14.59 -1.15
C HIS A 93 7.32 14.23 0.32
N ALA A 94 8.48 14.44 0.89
CA ALA A 94 8.73 14.21 2.32
C ALA A 94 7.85 15.10 3.19
N THR A 95 7.60 16.33 2.73
CA THR A 95 6.69 17.27 3.38
C THR A 95 5.25 16.75 3.31
N ASP A 96 4.83 16.22 2.16
CA ASP A 96 3.47 15.72 1.96
C ASP A 96 3.23 14.44 2.77
N ALA A 97 4.19 13.52 2.81
CA ALA A 97 4.09 12.30 3.61
C ALA A 97 4.13 12.58 5.11
N ALA A 98 4.92 13.58 5.56
CA ALA A 98 4.93 14.02 6.94
C ALA A 98 3.61 14.71 7.30
N THR A 99 3.12 15.61 6.46
CA THR A 99 1.84 16.30 6.63
C THR A 99 0.67 15.30 6.65
N ALA A 100 0.66 14.31 5.76
CA ALA A 100 -0.35 13.26 5.73
C ALA A 100 -0.31 12.36 6.99
N ARG A 101 0.88 12.16 7.57
CA ARG A 101 1.05 11.39 8.82
C ARG A 101 0.55 12.15 10.03
N ASP A 102 0.78 13.46 10.07
CA ASP A 102 0.45 14.34 11.19
C ASP A 102 -1.02 14.82 11.14
N ALA A 103 -1.74 14.51 10.07
CA ALA A 103 -3.15 14.83 9.93
C ALA A 103 -4.01 14.03 10.91
N ASP A 104 -5.05 14.67 11.45
CA ASP A 104 -6.04 14.03 12.34
C ASP A 104 -6.85 12.93 11.64
N TRP A 105 -6.93 12.99 10.31
CA TRP A 105 -7.68 12.08 9.44
C TRP A 105 -6.81 11.61 8.29
N VAL A 106 -7.07 10.39 7.78
CA VAL A 106 -6.38 9.89 6.58
C VAL A 106 -6.84 10.68 5.36
N ASP A 107 -5.91 11.38 4.73
CA ASP A 107 -6.10 11.94 3.40
C ASP A 107 -5.87 10.85 2.35
N TYR A 108 -6.95 10.14 1.99
CA TYR A 108 -6.90 9.03 1.05
C TYR A 108 -6.42 9.45 -0.34
N SER A 109 -6.73 10.65 -0.79
CA SER A 109 -6.32 11.18 -2.09
C SER A 109 -4.81 11.39 -2.15
N THR A 110 -4.24 12.05 -1.16
CA THR A 110 -2.79 12.27 -1.06
C THR A 110 -2.04 10.95 -0.87
N VAL A 111 -2.48 10.10 0.07
CA VAL A 111 -1.86 8.78 0.31
C VAL A 111 -1.87 7.92 -0.94
N THR A 112 -2.99 7.85 -1.65
CA THR A 112 -3.11 7.06 -2.89
C THR A 112 -2.15 7.57 -3.95
N THR A 113 -2.08 8.88 -4.16
CA THR A 113 -1.18 9.50 -5.14
C THR A 113 0.28 9.20 -4.83
N LEU A 114 0.71 9.41 -3.58
CA LEU A 114 2.08 9.16 -3.13
C LEU A 114 2.47 7.69 -3.28
N LYS A 115 1.68 6.78 -2.72
CA LYS A 115 1.99 5.34 -2.77
C LYS A 115 1.96 4.79 -4.20
N MET A 116 0.99 5.19 -5.02
CA MET A 116 0.92 4.74 -6.41
C MET A 116 2.07 5.28 -7.26
N THR A 117 2.51 6.50 -7.02
CA THR A 117 3.70 7.06 -7.68
C THR A 117 4.93 6.23 -7.33
N ALA A 118 5.16 5.97 -6.05
CA ALA A 118 6.27 5.16 -5.58
C ALA A 118 6.25 3.72 -6.13
N LEU A 119 5.08 3.06 -6.09
CA LEU A 119 4.93 1.70 -6.60
C LEU A 119 5.12 1.61 -8.12
N ARG A 120 4.68 2.62 -8.89
CA ARG A 120 4.94 2.68 -10.34
C ARG A 120 6.44 2.85 -10.65
N MET A 121 7.15 3.63 -9.84
CA MET A 121 8.60 3.76 -9.99
C MET A 121 9.30 2.45 -9.65
N ALA A 122 8.91 1.78 -8.57
CA ALA A 122 9.43 0.46 -8.19
C ALA A 122 9.18 -0.56 -9.31
N TRP A 123 7.97 -0.56 -9.88
CA TRP A 123 7.62 -1.41 -11.02
C TRP A 123 8.52 -1.18 -12.24
N LYS A 124 8.83 0.07 -12.59
CA LYS A 124 9.72 0.37 -13.73
C LYS A 124 11.11 -0.26 -13.54
N GLY A 125 11.64 -0.27 -12.32
CA GLY A 125 12.89 -0.95 -12.02
C GLY A 125 12.77 -2.47 -12.06
N PHE A 126 11.72 -3.00 -11.44
CA PHE A 126 11.46 -4.44 -11.42
C PHE A 126 11.22 -5.01 -12.82
N ALA A 127 10.47 -4.31 -13.67
CA ALA A 127 10.15 -4.76 -15.02
C ALA A 127 11.37 -4.88 -15.98
N GLN A 128 12.52 -4.28 -15.60
CA GLN A 128 13.76 -4.39 -16.35
C GLN A 128 14.62 -5.58 -15.90
N ARG A 129 14.19 -6.31 -14.86
CA ARG A 129 14.93 -7.47 -14.36
C ARG A 129 14.70 -8.69 -15.24
N ASP A 130 15.72 -9.53 -15.29
CA ASP A 130 15.64 -10.86 -15.91
C ASP A 130 16.24 -11.89 -14.93
N ASP A 131 15.58 -12.03 -13.78
CA ASP A 131 16.01 -12.89 -12.70
C ASP A 131 14.86 -13.82 -12.24
N GLU A 132 15.16 -14.61 -11.21
CA GLU A 132 14.22 -15.56 -10.63
C GLU A 132 12.91 -14.88 -10.15
N GLN A 133 12.99 -13.66 -9.62
CA GLN A 133 11.82 -12.94 -9.14
C GLN A 133 10.90 -12.51 -10.29
N MET A 134 11.49 -12.07 -11.41
CA MET A 134 10.70 -11.76 -12.61
C MET A 134 10.07 -13.03 -13.20
N THR A 135 10.77 -14.14 -13.16
CA THR A 135 10.23 -15.45 -13.60
C THR A 135 9.04 -15.87 -12.73
N ALA A 136 9.18 -15.78 -11.40
CA ALA A 136 8.10 -16.06 -10.45
C ALA A 136 6.90 -15.12 -10.65
N PHE A 137 7.15 -13.85 -10.93
CA PHE A 137 6.08 -12.89 -11.24
C PHE A 137 5.33 -13.26 -12.53
N ARG A 138 6.04 -13.64 -13.60
CA ARG A 138 5.41 -14.08 -14.85
C ARG A 138 4.56 -15.34 -14.66
N GLN A 139 5.06 -16.27 -13.85
CA GLN A 139 4.30 -17.46 -13.48
C GLN A 139 3.03 -17.09 -12.71
N PHE A 140 3.13 -16.24 -11.68
CA PHE A 140 1.99 -15.74 -10.93
C PHE A 140 0.94 -15.09 -11.85
N VAL A 141 1.36 -14.25 -12.80
CA VAL A 141 0.45 -13.61 -13.77
C VAL A 141 -0.26 -14.66 -14.62
N ALA A 142 0.46 -15.67 -15.09
CA ALA A 142 -0.11 -16.77 -15.88
C ALA A 142 -1.14 -17.60 -15.09
N GLU A 143 -0.83 -17.89 -13.81
CA GLU A 143 -1.73 -18.64 -12.92
C GLU A 143 -3.01 -17.85 -12.56
N GLN A 144 -2.90 -16.54 -12.40
CA GLN A 144 -4.05 -15.68 -12.07
C GLN A 144 -4.95 -15.39 -13.28
N GLY A 145 -4.39 -15.40 -14.49
CA GLY A 145 -5.14 -15.27 -15.74
C GLY A 145 -6.11 -14.09 -15.74
N ASP A 146 -7.36 -14.37 -16.13
CA ASP A 146 -8.41 -13.36 -16.28
C ASP A 146 -8.74 -12.61 -14.98
N SER A 147 -8.44 -13.17 -13.81
CA SER A 147 -8.71 -12.47 -12.55
C SER A 147 -7.90 -11.18 -12.39
N LEU A 148 -6.70 -11.11 -12.99
CA LEU A 148 -5.90 -9.88 -13.05
C LEU A 148 -6.41 -8.91 -14.10
N PHE A 149 -6.95 -9.43 -15.21
CA PHE A 149 -7.47 -8.61 -16.30
C PHE A 149 -8.55 -7.64 -15.82
N TRP A 150 -9.48 -8.10 -14.99
CA TRP A 150 -10.56 -7.27 -14.46
C TRP A 150 -10.09 -6.19 -13.48
N GLN A 151 -8.91 -6.31 -12.90
CA GLN A 151 -8.30 -5.28 -12.06
C GLN A 151 -7.59 -4.19 -12.88
N GLN A 152 -7.12 -4.51 -14.09
CA GLN A 152 -6.37 -3.57 -14.93
C GLN A 152 -7.16 -2.30 -15.30
N PRO A 153 -8.46 -2.34 -15.67
CA PRO A 153 -9.23 -1.14 -15.97
C PRO A 153 -9.31 -0.17 -14.82
N LEU A 154 -9.45 -0.68 -13.59
CA LEU A 154 -9.51 0.15 -12.37
C LEU A 154 -8.18 0.86 -12.11
N MET A 155 -7.06 0.27 -12.55
CA MET A 155 -5.73 0.86 -12.45
C MET A 155 -5.43 1.84 -13.60
N ARG A 156 -6.03 1.66 -14.79
CA ARG A 156 -5.81 2.51 -15.96
C ARG A 156 -6.50 3.87 -15.88
N TYR A 157 -7.58 4.00 -15.09
CA TYR A 157 -8.34 5.24 -14.94
C TYR A 157 -7.68 6.27 -14.02
N MET A 158 -6.46 6.04 -13.56
CA MET A 158 -5.69 7.09 -12.92
C MET A 158 -5.12 8.01 -14.00
N PRO A 159 -5.50 9.31 -14.05
CA PRO A 159 -4.94 10.24 -15.01
C PRO A 159 -3.42 10.31 -14.84
N SER A 160 -2.71 10.01 -15.91
CA SER A 160 -1.29 10.36 -16.01
C SER A 160 -1.20 11.88 -16.10
N LYS A 161 -0.84 12.52 -14.99
CA LYS A 161 -0.31 13.89 -15.04
C LYS A 161 1.15 13.85 -15.39
#